data_aa1a9a2279ad3eda5b1a93454a45c3f4
#
_entry.id   aa1a9a2279ad3eda5b1a93454a45c3f4
#
_cell.length_a   1.000
_cell.length_b   1.000
_cell.length_c   1.000
_cell.angle_alpha   90.00
_cell.angle_beta   90.00
_cell.angle_gamma   90.00
#
_symmetry.space_group_name_H-M   'P 1'
#
loop_
_entity.id
_entity.type
_entity.pdbx_description
1 polymer ?
#
loop_
_entity_poly.entity_id
_entity_poly.type
_entity_poly.pdbx_seq_one_letter_code
_entity_poly.pdbx_strand_id
1 'polypeptide(L)'
;MSSDYTFLAFFAFLAGLVDSVVGGGGLIQLPALLVCFPTTPISLLFGTNKFASVFGTSVATIRFLRAEPPPMATVVPAAVAAFLFSFLGARSVSLLNPAILRPLVVVALVVVLMYMLFKPAIGDIHAPRLSAGKQRIVGVCIGGVLGFYDGFFGPGTGSFILS
;
A
#
# COMPACT_ATOMS: atom_id res chain seq x y z
N MET A 1 -29.47 4.48 2.06
CA MET A 1 -28.84 3.31 1.38
C MET A 1 -28.35 3.63 -0.03
N SER A 2 -29.15 4.22 -0.96
CA SER A 2 -28.66 4.55 -2.32
C SER A 2 -27.57 5.65 -2.33
N SER A 3 -27.68 6.67 -1.49
CA SER A 3 -26.71 7.76 -1.37
C SER A 3 -25.32 7.28 -0.90
N ASP A 4 -25.28 6.29 -0.02
CA ASP A 4 -24.01 5.78 0.53
C ASP A 4 -23.24 4.99 -0.51
N TYR A 5 -23.93 4.22 -1.35
CA TYR A 5 -23.29 3.50 -2.47
C TYR A 5 -22.77 4.45 -3.55
N THR A 6 -23.51 5.53 -3.84
CA THR A 6 -23.07 6.55 -4.82
C THR A 6 -21.84 7.28 -4.30
N PHE A 7 -21.81 7.64 -3.02
CA PHE A 7 -20.67 8.24 -2.35
C PHE A 7 -19.44 7.31 -2.40
N LEU A 8 -19.62 6.03 -2.05
CA LEU A 8 -18.55 5.03 -2.11
C LEU A 8 -18.01 4.83 -3.53
N ALA A 9 -18.89 4.75 -4.53
CA ALA A 9 -18.50 4.60 -5.93
C ALA A 9 -17.67 5.79 -6.41
N PHE A 10 -18.05 7.01 -6.03
CA PHE A 10 -17.29 8.21 -6.35
C PHE A 10 -15.90 8.20 -5.72
N PHE A 11 -15.80 7.88 -4.43
CA PHE A 11 -14.50 7.81 -3.75
C PHE A 11 -13.64 6.63 -4.22
N ALA A 12 -14.24 5.50 -4.57
CA ALA A 12 -13.52 4.37 -5.17
C ALA A 12 -12.96 4.73 -6.55
N PHE A 13 -13.72 5.48 -7.35
CA PHE A 13 -13.24 5.99 -8.63
C PHE A 13 -12.07 6.97 -8.47
N LEU A 14 -12.19 7.95 -7.56
CA LEU A 14 -11.10 8.88 -7.24
C LEU A 14 -9.88 8.16 -6.71
N ALA A 15 -10.08 7.19 -5.81
CA ALA A 15 -9.00 6.38 -5.27
C ALA A 15 -8.27 5.63 -6.39
N GLY A 16 -9.00 5.02 -7.34
CA GLY A 16 -8.42 4.35 -8.49
C GLY A 16 -7.64 5.28 -9.42
N LEU A 17 -8.14 6.51 -9.65
CA LEU A 17 -7.43 7.54 -10.42
C LEU A 17 -6.11 7.93 -9.75
N VAL A 18 -6.15 8.23 -8.45
CA VAL A 18 -4.94 8.61 -7.70
C VAL A 18 -3.96 7.45 -7.61
N ASP A 19 -4.46 6.23 -7.41
CA ASP A 19 -3.64 5.02 -7.36
C ASP A 19 -2.89 4.77 -8.68
N SER A 20 -3.52 5.07 -9.81
CA SER A 20 -2.91 4.91 -11.13
C SER A 20 -1.76 5.88 -11.41
N VAL A 21 -1.71 7.02 -10.71
CA VAL A 21 -0.71 8.08 -10.93
C VAL A 21 0.38 8.07 -9.86
N VAL A 22 -0.01 7.90 -8.59
CA VAL A 22 0.88 8.11 -7.42
C VAL A 22 0.95 6.88 -6.53
N GLY A 23 0.09 5.87 -6.72
CA GLY A 23 0.09 4.65 -5.90
C GLY A 23 -0.46 4.84 -4.48
N GLY A 24 -1.33 5.84 -4.26
CA GLY A 24 -1.88 6.20 -2.93
C GLY A 24 -3.40 6.04 -2.79
N GLY A 25 -4.06 5.26 -3.65
CA GLY A 25 -5.53 5.12 -3.66
C GLY A 25 -6.15 4.69 -2.34
N GLY A 26 -5.45 3.87 -1.57
CA GLY A 26 -5.89 3.44 -0.24
C GLY A 26 -6.04 4.59 0.76
N LEU A 27 -5.30 5.69 0.61
CA LEU A 27 -5.42 6.88 1.45
C LEU A 27 -6.76 7.61 1.28
N ILE A 28 -7.40 7.44 0.13
CA ILE A 28 -8.72 8.01 -0.18
C ILE A 28 -9.82 7.00 0.14
N GLN A 29 -9.62 5.75 -0.27
CA GLN A 29 -10.64 4.70 -0.14
C GLN A 29 -10.89 4.29 1.32
N LEU A 30 -9.82 4.21 2.13
CA LEU A 30 -9.96 3.75 3.51
C LEU A 30 -10.74 4.71 4.41
N PRO A 31 -10.49 6.05 4.39
CA PRO A 31 -11.35 7.00 5.10
C PRO A 31 -12.80 6.95 4.65
N ALA A 32 -13.07 6.81 3.34
CA ALA A 32 -14.43 6.69 2.83
C ALA A 32 -15.13 5.45 3.39
N LEU A 33 -14.44 4.30 3.41
CA LEU A 33 -14.96 3.07 4.02
C LEU A 33 -15.22 3.21 5.53
N LEU A 34 -14.31 3.87 6.27
CA LEU A 34 -14.46 4.10 7.71
C LEU A 34 -15.66 5.00 8.04
N VAL A 35 -15.96 5.98 7.19
CA VAL A 35 -17.11 6.88 7.35
C VAL A 35 -18.42 6.16 7.00
N CYS A 36 -18.44 5.41 5.89
CA CYS A 36 -19.66 4.73 5.45
C CYS A 36 -20.02 3.50 6.31
N PHE A 37 -19.00 2.86 6.90
CA PHE A 37 -19.18 1.63 7.69
C PHE A 37 -18.58 1.75 9.09
N PRO A 38 -19.10 2.64 9.96
CA PRO A 38 -18.52 2.92 11.28
C PRO A 38 -18.59 1.73 12.25
N THR A 39 -19.49 0.80 12.05
CA THR A 39 -19.68 -0.39 12.90
C THR A 39 -18.95 -1.63 12.40
N THR A 40 -18.41 -1.58 11.18
CA THR A 40 -17.73 -2.72 10.57
C THR A 40 -16.32 -2.92 11.17
N PRO A 41 -15.89 -4.15 11.40
CA PRO A 41 -14.52 -4.45 11.83
C PRO A 41 -13.48 -3.87 10.86
N ILE A 42 -12.46 -3.19 11.39
CA ILE A 42 -11.42 -2.52 10.59
C ILE A 42 -10.67 -3.52 9.70
N SER A 43 -10.43 -4.73 10.20
CA SER A 43 -9.80 -5.81 9.43
C SER A 43 -10.56 -6.14 8.14
N LEU A 44 -11.90 -6.08 8.19
CA LEU A 44 -12.74 -6.29 7.00
C LEU A 44 -12.63 -5.11 6.02
N LEU A 45 -12.61 -3.87 6.52
CA LEU A 45 -12.41 -2.68 5.69
C LEU A 45 -11.03 -2.69 5.01
N PHE A 46 -9.99 -3.10 5.74
CA PHE A 46 -8.66 -3.31 5.18
C PHE A 46 -8.66 -4.39 4.10
N GLY A 47 -9.29 -5.53 4.36
CA GLY A 47 -9.42 -6.61 3.39
C GLY A 47 -10.13 -6.15 2.11
N THR A 48 -11.21 -5.38 2.23
CA THR A 48 -11.96 -4.81 1.09
C THR A 48 -11.08 -3.85 0.28
N ASN A 49 -10.36 -2.95 0.96
CA ASN A 49 -9.42 -2.03 0.29
C ASN A 49 -8.30 -2.79 -0.43
N LYS A 50 -7.71 -3.79 0.22
CA LYS A 50 -6.67 -4.64 -0.37
C LYS A 50 -7.16 -5.42 -1.58
N PHE A 51 -8.36 -6.00 -1.49
CA PHE A 51 -8.96 -6.73 -2.60
C PHE A 51 -9.15 -5.84 -3.82
N ALA A 52 -9.62 -4.60 -3.64
CA ALA A 52 -9.72 -3.63 -4.73
C ALA A 52 -8.35 -3.26 -5.31
N SER A 53 -7.34 -3.02 -4.44
CA SER A 53 -5.98 -2.64 -4.85
C SER A 53 -5.27 -3.73 -5.67
N VAL A 54 -5.54 -5.02 -5.43
CA VAL A 54 -4.90 -6.13 -6.17
C VAL A 54 -5.11 -5.99 -7.68
N PHE A 55 -6.28 -5.56 -8.12
CA PHE A 55 -6.54 -5.37 -9.56
C PHE A 55 -5.70 -4.24 -10.15
N GLY A 56 -5.64 -3.09 -9.46
CA GLY A 56 -4.83 -1.94 -9.90
C GLY A 56 -3.33 -2.25 -9.93
N THR A 57 -2.81 -2.78 -8.82
CA THR A 57 -1.38 -3.12 -8.72
C THR A 57 -0.97 -4.24 -9.68
N SER A 58 -1.84 -5.20 -9.98
CA SER A 58 -1.57 -6.25 -10.96
C SER A 58 -1.36 -5.66 -12.37
N VAL A 59 -2.25 -4.75 -12.79
CA VAL A 59 -2.12 -4.08 -14.09
C VAL A 59 -0.85 -3.21 -14.15
N ALA A 60 -0.57 -2.45 -13.10
CA ALA A 60 0.63 -1.63 -13.00
C ALA A 60 1.90 -2.48 -13.07
N THR A 61 1.95 -3.58 -12.32
CA THR A 61 3.08 -4.52 -12.31
C THR A 61 3.32 -5.13 -13.70
N ILE A 62 2.27 -5.59 -14.39
CA ILE A 62 2.39 -6.15 -15.73
C ILE A 62 2.94 -5.12 -16.72
N ARG A 63 2.45 -3.87 -16.64
CA ARG A 63 2.94 -2.79 -17.50
C ARG A 63 4.40 -2.47 -17.24
N PHE A 64 4.79 -2.35 -15.98
CA PHE A 64 6.17 -2.08 -15.57
C PHE A 64 7.13 -3.18 -16.02
N LEU A 65 6.79 -4.45 -15.77
CA LEU A 65 7.59 -5.61 -16.21
C LEU A 65 7.77 -5.69 -17.73
N ARG A 66 6.82 -5.15 -18.51
CA ARG A 66 6.93 -5.08 -19.97
C ARG A 66 7.78 -3.91 -20.46
N ALA A 67 7.73 -2.78 -19.76
CA ALA A 67 8.47 -1.58 -20.13
C ALA A 67 9.95 -1.67 -19.76
N GLU A 68 10.23 -2.08 -18.53
CA GLU A 68 11.59 -2.22 -18.00
C GLU A 68 11.71 -3.51 -17.18
N PRO A 69 12.17 -4.62 -17.78
CA PRO A 69 12.31 -5.87 -17.07
C PRO A 69 13.40 -5.77 -15.99
N PRO A 70 13.01 -5.82 -14.70
CA PRO A 70 13.96 -5.71 -13.61
C PRO A 70 14.76 -7.00 -13.42
N PRO A 71 15.90 -6.98 -12.70
CA PRO A 71 16.69 -8.17 -12.41
C PRO A 71 15.89 -9.15 -11.52
N MET A 72 15.29 -10.17 -12.10
CA MET A 72 14.43 -11.14 -11.42
C MET A 72 15.12 -11.82 -10.24
N ALA A 73 16.44 -11.98 -10.30
CA ALA A 73 17.24 -12.51 -9.19
C ALA A 73 17.16 -11.66 -7.91
N THR A 74 16.81 -10.37 -8.01
CA THR A 74 16.62 -9.47 -6.87
C THR A 74 15.13 -9.32 -6.54
N VAL A 75 14.28 -9.20 -7.56
CA VAL A 75 12.84 -8.93 -7.39
C VAL A 75 12.12 -10.12 -6.76
N VAL A 76 12.40 -11.35 -7.22
CA VAL A 76 11.69 -12.53 -6.72
C VAL A 76 11.91 -12.75 -5.21
N PRO A 77 13.15 -12.75 -4.67
CA PRO A 77 13.36 -12.86 -3.24
C PRO A 77 12.73 -11.71 -2.43
N ALA A 78 12.80 -10.48 -2.95
CA ALA A 78 12.17 -9.33 -2.31
C ALA A 78 10.63 -9.45 -2.27
N ALA A 79 10.01 -9.90 -3.35
CA ALA A 79 8.57 -10.14 -3.42
C ALA A 79 8.11 -11.26 -2.49
N VAL A 80 8.88 -12.35 -2.37
CA VAL A 80 8.60 -13.42 -1.43
C VAL A 80 8.68 -12.90 0.01
N ALA A 81 9.72 -12.14 0.35
CA ALA A 81 9.84 -11.51 1.66
C ALA A 81 8.67 -10.57 1.93
N ALA A 82 8.33 -9.68 0.99
CA ALA A 82 7.19 -8.78 1.11
C ALA A 82 5.88 -9.53 1.37
N PHE A 83 5.63 -10.62 0.64
CA PHE A 83 4.44 -11.45 0.81
C PHE A 83 4.37 -12.07 2.21
N LEU A 84 5.45 -12.69 2.68
CA LEU A 84 5.49 -13.34 4.00
C LEU A 84 5.33 -12.32 5.13
N PHE A 85 6.02 -11.19 5.05
CA PHE A 85 5.93 -10.14 6.06
C PHE A 85 4.61 -9.39 6.00
N SER A 86 3.98 -9.23 4.82
CA SER A 86 2.63 -8.68 4.68
C SER A 86 1.59 -9.56 5.39
N PHE A 87 1.73 -10.89 5.28
CA PHE A 87 0.87 -11.82 6.02
C PHE A 87 1.04 -11.68 7.53
N LEU A 88 2.28 -11.53 8.02
CA LEU A 88 2.56 -11.29 9.45
C LEU A 88 1.96 -9.94 9.90
N GLY A 89 2.11 -8.88 9.08
CA GLY A 89 1.51 -7.57 9.35
C GLY A 89 -0.02 -7.64 9.46
N ALA A 90 -0.68 -8.29 8.51
CA ALA A 90 -2.13 -8.46 8.52
C ALA A 90 -2.62 -9.26 9.73
N ARG A 91 -1.88 -10.31 10.12
CA ARG A 91 -2.19 -11.09 11.32
C ARG A 91 -2.01 -10.27 12.61
N SER A 92 -1.01 -9.39 12.66
CA SER A 92 -0.78 -8.52 13.81
C SER A 92 -1.94 -7.55 14.05
N VAL A 93 -2.58 -7.06 12.98
CA VAL A 93 -3.78 -6.21 13.08
C VAL A 93 -4.94 -6.93 13.77
N SER A 94 -5.14 -8.21 13.46
CA SER A 94 -6.25 -8.97 14.04
C SER A 94 -6.09 -9.27 15.54
N LEU A 95 -4.87 -9.09 16.08
CA LEU A 95 -4.57 -9.26 17.51
C LEU A 95 -4.76 -7.97 18.31
N LEU A 96 -4.91 -6.82 17.64
CA LEU A 96 -5.07 -5.53 18.29
C LEU A 96 -6.52 -5.26 18.69
N ASN A 97 -6.70 -4.57 19.82
CA ASN A 97 -8.01 -4.13 20.26
C ASN A 97 -8.59 -3.10 19.25
N PRO A 98 -9.83 -3.31 18.74
CA PRO A 98 -10.47 -2.41 17.80
C PRO A 98 -10.56 -0.95 18.27
N ALA A 99 -10.65 -0.71 19.58
CA ALA A 99 -10.71 0.63 20.16
C ALA A 99 -9.41 1.42 19.97
N ILE A 100 -8.26 0.73 19.95
CA ILE A 100 -6.94 1.34 19.72
C ILE A 100 -6.65 1.41 18.20
N LEU A 101 -7.12 0.43 17.46
CA LEU A 101 -6.83 0.30 16.04
C LEU A 101 -7.40 1.46 15.22
N ARG A 102 -8.64 1.92 15.50
CA ARG A 102 -9.26 3.04 14.77
C ARG A 102 -8.46 4.34 14.84
N PRO A 103 -8.16 4.90 16.03
CA PRO A 103 -7.37 6.12 16.10
C PRO A 103 -5.96 5.93 15.53
N LEU A 104 -5.34 4.76 15.73
CA LEU A 104 -4.02 4.44 15.19
C LEU A 104 -4.01 4.53 13.65
N VAL A 105 -5.02 3.97 13.00
CA VAL A 105 -5.16 4.00 11.54
C VAL A 105 -5.37 5.43 11.04
N VAL A 106 -6.23 6.21 11.68
CA VAL A 106 -6.47 7.60 11.30
C VAL A 106 -5.19 8.43 11.42
N VAL A 107 -4.46 8.28 12.53
CA VAL A 107 -3.17 8.98 12.73
C VAL A 107 -2.17 8.56 11.65
N ALA A 108 -2.04 7.26 11.37
CA ALA A 108 -1.14 6.78 10.33
C ALA A 108 -1.50 7.33 8.94
N LEU A 109 -2.79 7.38 8.58
CA LEU A 109 -3.26 7.97 7.33
C LEU A 109 -2.89 9.45 7.23
N VAL A 110 -3.10 10.22 8.31
CA VAL A 110 -2.72 11.64 8.34
C VAL A 110 -1.21 11.82 8.20
N VAL A 111 -0.41 11.01 8.91
CA VAL A 111 1.06 11.07 8.83
C VAL A 111 1.54 10.78 7.41
N VAL A 112 1.03 9.72 6.77
CA VAL A 112 1.40 9.36 5.39
C VAL A 112 0.97 10.45 4.41
N LEU A 113 -0.25 10.99 4.57
CA LEU A 113 -0.74 12.08 3.74
C LEU A 113 0.15 13.33 3.86
N MET A 114 0.50 13.71 5.10
CA MET A 114 1.41 14.84 5.34
C MET A 114 2.79 14.58 4.74
N TYR A 115 3.33 13.38 4.91
CA TYR A 115 4.59 13.00 4.29
C TYR A 115 4.56 13.18 2.76
N MET A 116 3.50 12.73 2.10
CA MET A 116 3.32 12.87 0.65
C MET A 116 3.23 14.33 0.20
N LEU A 117 2.54 15.17 0.99
CA LEU A 117 2.37 16.60 0.66
C LEU A 117 3.68 17.40 0.82
N PHE A 118 4.52 17.02 1.76
CA PHE A 118 5.77 17.76 2.06
C PHE A 118 7.01 17.20 1.35
N LYS A 119 6.94 16.00 0.77
CA LYS A 119 8.03 15.44 -0.05
C LYS A 119 7.56 15.25 -1.50
N PRO A 120 7.68 16.28 -2.34
CA PRO A 120 7.50 16.09 -3.78
C PRO A 120 8.68 15.29 -4.34
N ALA A 121 8.34 14.17 -5.01
CA ALA A 121 9.16 13.43 -5.98
C ALA A 121 10.69 13.52 -5.79
N ILE A 122 11.24 12.69 -4.92
CA ILE A 122 12.66 12.34 -4.99
C ILE A 122 12.74 11.09 -5.89
N GLY A 123 12.49 11.29 -7.16
CA GLY A 123 12.50 10.22 -8.18
C GLY A 123 13.62 10.40 -9.19
N ASP A 124 14.75 11.00 -8.82
CA ASP A 124 15.87 11.18 -9.73
C ASP A 124 17.12 10.43 -9.25
N ILE A 125 17.64 9.65 -10.19
CA ILE A 125 18.92 8.96 -10.23
C ILE A 125 18.86 7.51 -9.74
N HIS A 126 18.45 6.66 -10.64
CA HIS A 126 18.73 5.24 -10.56
C HIS A 126 20.22 4.96 -10.92
N ALA A 127 21.10 5.09 -9.96
CA ALA A 127 22.48 4.62 -10.09
C ALA A 127 22.67 3.39 -9.19
N PRO A 128 22.67 2.15 -9.71
CA PRO A 128 22.96 0.97 -8.91
C PRO A 128 24.41 0.98 -8.47
N ARG A 129 24.66 1.50 -7.26
CA ARG A 129 26.01 1.55 -6.65
C ARG A 129 26.36 0.28 -5.87
N LEU A 130 25.46 -0.69 -5.81
CA LEU A 130 25.60 -1.91 -5.02
C LEU A 130 25.93 -3.12 -5.90
N SER A 131 26.79 -4.00 -5.44
CA SER A 131 27.00 -5.30 -6.09
C SER A 131 25.70 -6.14 -6.06
N ALA A 132 25.55 -7.04 -7.04
CA ALA A 132 24.32 -7.85 -7.20
C ALA A 132 23.90 -8.61 -5.92
N GLY A 133 24.87 -9.10 -5.12
CA GLY A 133 24.58 -9.75 -3.83
C GLY A 133 24.02 -8.78 -2.80
N LYS A 134 24.59 -7.58 -2.69
CA LYS A 134 24.12 -6.53 -1.78
C LYS A 134 22.74 -6.00 -2.21
N GLN A 135 22.52 -5.83 -3.51
CA GLN A 135 21.19 -5.44 -4.03
C GLN A 135 20.11 -6.43 -3.62
N ARG A 136 20.38 -7.73 -3.67
CA ARG A 136 19.44 -8.76 -3.25
C ARG A 136 19.11 -8.68 -1.75
N ILE A 137 20.13 -8.55 -0.90
CA ILE A 137 19.93 -8.46 0.56
C ILE A 137 19.14 -7.21 0.91
N VAL A 138 19.53 -6.06 0.37
CA VAL A 138 18.82 -4.79 0.58
C VAL A 138 17.38 -4.87 0.06
N GLY A 139 17.16 -5.45 -1.13
CA GLY A 139 15.83 -5.68 -1.70
C GLY A 139 14.95 -6.54 -0.81
N VAL A 140 15.49 -7.63 -0.24
CA VAL A 140 14.77 -8.50 0.71
C VAL A 140 14.43 -7.76 2.00
N CYS A 141 15.36 -6.99 2.56
CA CYS A 141 15.11 -6.20 3.77
C CYS A 141 14.05 -5.12 3.53
N ILE A 142 14.16 -4.36 2.45
CA ILE A 142 13.16 -3.34 2.09
C ILE A 142 11.81 -4.00 1.81
N GLY A 143 11.79 -5.07 1.00
CA GLY A 143 10.55 -5.83 0.71
C GLY A 143 9.89 -6.35 1.98
N GLY A 144 10.66 -6.88 2.91
CA GLY A 144 10.14 -7.34 4.21
C GLY A 144 9.53 -6.21 5.05
N VAL A 145 10.25 -5.10 5.22
CA VAL A 145 9.78 -3.95 6.01
C VAL A 145 8.54 -3.33 5.37
N LEU A 146 8.59 -3.05 4.06
CA LEU A 146 7.45 -2.47 3.34
C LEU A 146 6.27 -3.43 3.27
N GLY A 147 6.55 -4.73 3.09
CA GLY A 147 5.51 -5.76 3.11
C GLY A 147 4.81 -5.85 4.46
N PHE A 148 5.55 -5.84 5.57
CA PHE A 148 4.96 -5.82 6.92
C PHE A 148 4.10 -4.56 7.13
N TYR A 149 4.63 -3.39 6.78
CA TYR A 149 3.89 -2.13 6.86
C TYR A 149 2.61 -2.18 6.02
N ASP A 150 2.71 -2.67 4.78
CA ASP A 150 1.58 -2.82 3.87
C ASP A 150 0.52 -3.80 4.39
N GLY A 151 0.93 -4.90 5.00
CA GLY A 151 0.04 -5.84 5.65
C GLY A 151 -0.64 -5.26 6.88
N PHE A 152 0.08 -4.44 7.66
CA PHE A 152 -0.42 -3.86 8.90
C PHE A 152 -1.35 -2.66 8.67
N PHE A 153 -0.95 -1.68 7.83
CA PHE A 153 -1.71 -0.45 7.59
C PHE A 153 -2.40 -0.41 6.21
N GLY A 154 -1.82 -1.04 5.22
CA GLY A 154 -2.37 -1.14 3.87
C GLY A 154 -2.27 0.11 2.99
N PRO A 155 -2.67 1.30 3.41
CA PRO A 155 -2.67 2.46 2.54
C PRO A 155 -1.29 3.14 2.44
N GLY A 156 -0.96 3.63 1.25
CA GLY A 156 0.22 4.47 1.02
C GLY A 156 1.53 3.76 0.69
N THR A 157 1.58 2.43 0.65
CA THR A 157 2.82 1.67 0.38
C THR A 157 3.40 1.96 -1.01
N GLY A 158 2.54 2.17 -2.01
CA GLY A 158 2.97 2.53 -3.36
C GLY A 158 3.74 3.85 -3.41
N SER A 159 3.34 4.81 -2.59
CA SER A 159 3.98 6.12 -2.53
C SER A 159 5.40 6.10 -1.96
N PHE A 160 5.69 5.15 -1.06
CA PHE A 160 7.05 4.97 -0.53
C PHE A 160 8.01 4.29 -1.51
N ILE A 161 7.48 3.52 -2.46
CA ILE A 161 8.28 2.84 -3.48
C ILE A 161 8.66 3.81 -4.60
N LEU A 162 7.79 4.81 -4.87
CA LEU A 162 8.00 5.80 -5.93
C LEU A 162 8.78 7.04 -5.48
N SER A 163 9.03 7.20 -4.18
CA SER A 163 9.84 8.28 -3.59
C SER A 163 11.26 7.82 -3.27
#